data_d5d1e9723e2927cd1269dd7318873088
#
_entry.id   d5d1e9723e2927cd1269dd7318873088
#
_cell.length_a   1.000
_cell.length_b   1.000
_cell.length_c   1.000
_cell.angle_alpha   90.00
_cell.angle_beta   90.00
_cell.angle_gamma   90.00
#
_symmetry.space_group_name_H-M   'P 1'
#
loop_
_entity.id
_entity.type
_entity.pdbx_description
1 polymer ?
#
loop_
_entity_poly.entity_id
_entity_poly.type
_entity_poly.pdbx_seq_one_letter_code
_entity_poly.pdbx_strand_id
1 'polypeptide(L)'
;MHNAIVTYETFHGSARKVAEIIAARLNCKCINVDTPFEAEDLKEINTVILVFNFRGPYTAQLTKLYLSRVKGQLAKKNKILVGEGLFSEKEFPIVAEEIYTTTPSKTFHKFFVNGQLRVATLFPEEKALLDKFSQLTGMEIKDMGELDLQKAEQVAEEIARLTQTEEFNTPAEEDPQATSEIKWICTVCGYIHTGDTPPEKCPLCGVPSDRFQKQ
;
A
#
# COMPACT_ATOMS: atom_id res chain seq x y z
N MET A 1 15.90 16.46 -4.97
CA MET A 1 14.51 16.04 -4.71
C MET A 1 14.53 14.53 -4.58
N HIS A 2 13.92 13.97 -3.56
CA HIS A 2 13.80 12.53 -3.48
C HIS A 2 12.77 12.08 -4.54
N ASN A 3 13.17 11.15 -5.43
CA ASN A 3 12.25 10.55 -6.40
C ASN A 3 11.34 9.53 -5.69
N ALA A 4 10.60 10.03 -4.71
CA ALA A 4 9.72 9.23 -3.85
C ALA A 4 8.29 9.78 -3.88
N ILE A 5 7.34 8.89 -3.63
CA ILE A 5 5.94 9.23 -3.41
C ILE A 5 5.44 8.49 -2.18
N VAL A 6 4.65 9.18 -1.36
CA VAL A 6 3.90 8.56 -0.26
C VAL A 6 2.46 8.38 -0.69
N THR A 7 1.96 7.17 -0.61
CA THR A 7 0.55 6.86 -0.81
C THR A 7 -0.05 6.38 0.50
N TYR A 8 -1.31 6.69 0.76
CA TYR A 8 -1.96 6.26 1.98
C TYR A 8 -3.40 5.79 1.78
N GLU A 9 -3.79 4.79 2.56
CA GLU A 9 -5.15 4.36 2.79
C GLU A 9 -5.55 4.76 4.20
N THR A 10 -6.64 5.49 4.36
CA THR A 10 -7.12 5.91 5.68
C THR A 10 -8.64 6.02 5.71
N PHE A 11 -9.25 5.64 6.83
CA PHE A 11 -10.67 5.76 7.08
C PHE A 11 -10.97 6.74 8.24
N HIS A 12 -10.05 6.86 9.19
CA HIS A 12 -10.20 7.68 10.39
C HIS A 12 -9.11 8.75 10.53
N GLY A 13 -8.27 8.92 9.52
CA GLY A 13 -7.29 10.00 9.41
C GLY A 13 -5.93 9.74 10.06
N SER A 14 -5.73 8.69 10.85
CA SER A 14 -4.45 8.42 11.52
C SER A 14 -3.33 8.06 10.52
N ALA A 15 -3.57 7.12 9.62
CA ALA A 15 -2.60 6.76 8.59
C ALA A 15 -2.27 7.95 7.67
N ARG A 16 -3.24 8.83 7.39
CA ARG A 16 -2.98 10.08 6.68
C ARG A 16 -1.98 10.96 7.41
N LYS A 17 -2.13 11.15 8.72
CA LYS A 17 -1.18 11.95 9.51
C LYS A 17 0.23 11.38 9.44
N VAL A 18 0.39 10.07 9.58
CA VAL A 18 1.68 9.39 9.43
C VAL A 18 2.26 9.62 8.02
N ALA A 19 1.45 9.49 6.98
CA ALA A 19 1.86 9.70 5.61
C ALA A 19 2.32 11.15 5.36
N GLU A 20 1.58 12.13 5.88
CA GLU A 20 1.92 13.56 5.77
C GLU A 20 3.25 13.90 6.46
N ILE A 21 3.55 13.30 7.63
CA ILE A 21 4.84 13.43 8.32
C ILE A 21 5.98 12.91 7.44
N ILE A 22 5.82 11.70 6.90
CA ILE A 22 6.84 11.09 6.02
C ILE A 22 7.04 11.93 4.76
N ALA A 23 5.96 12.35 4.11
CA ALA A 23 6.03 13.13 2.89
C ALA A 23 6.68 14.51 3.10
N ALA A 24 6.36 15.17 4.22
CA ALA A 24 6.99 16.43 4.59
C ALA A 24 8.50 16.26 4.81
N ARG A 25 8.92 15.19 5.50
CA ARG A 25 10.34 14.89 5.75
C ARG A 25 11.11 14.60 4.46
N LEU A 26 10.48 13.95 3.47
CA LEU A 26 11.07 13.64 2.17
C LEU A 26 10.90 14.76 1.15
N ASN A 27 10.12 15.79 1.44
CA ASN A 27 9.71 16.82 0.49
C ASN A 27 9.16 16.21 -0.82
N CYS A 28 8.19 15.30 -0.71
CA CYS A 28 7.60 14.58 -1.84
C CYS A 28 6.06 14.62 -1.83
N LYS A 29 5.44 14.17 -2.92
CA LYS A 29 3.97 14.09 -3.00
C LYS A 29 3.40 13.08 -2.00
N CYS A 30 2.23 13.42 -1.42
CA CYS A 30 1.44 12.56 -0.56
C CYS A 30 0.03 12.45 -1.16
N ILE A 31 -0.41 11.24 -1.51
CA ILE A 31 -1.70 11.00 -2.17
C ILE A 31 -2.50 9.89 -1.51
N ASN A 32 -3.82 10.02 -1.52
CA ASN A 32 -4.71 8.94 -1.14
C ASN A 32 -4.78 7.91 -2.27
N VAL A 33 -4.72 6.61 -1.93
CA VAL A 33 -4.83 5.51 -2.92
C VAL A 33 -6.18 5.46 -3.64
N ASP A 34 -7.22 6.12 -3.11
CA ASP A 34 -8.52 6.30 -3.76
C ASP A 34 -8.51 7.36 -4.87
N THR A 35 -7.50 8.22 -4.88
CA THR A 35 -7.36 9.24 -5.92
C THR A 35 -6.95 8.55 -7.22
N PRO A 36 -7.59 8.87 -8.36
CA PRO A 36 -7.13 8.39 -9.65
C PRO A 36 -5.66 8.75 -9.84
N PHE A 37 -4.85 7.73 -9.99
CA PHE A 37 -3.41 7.85 -10.11
C PHE A 37 -3.01 7.25 -11.46
N GLU A 38 -2.41 8.04 -12.32
CA GLU A 38 -2.03 7.56 -13.63
C GLU A 38 -0.64 6.92 -13.61
N ALA A 39 -0.44 5.97 -14.49
CA ALA A 39 0.82 5.26 -14.63
C ALA A 39 2.00 6.21 -14.88
N GLU A 40 1.76 7.33 -15.54
CA GLU A 40 2.73 8.39 -15.80
C GLU A 40 3.31 8.99 -14.52
N ASP A 41 2.52 9.08 -13.45
CA ASP A 41 2.96 9.64 -12.17
C ASP A 41 4.08 8.83 -11.50
N LEU A 42 4.25 7.54 -11.87
CA LEU A 42 5.30 6.68 -11.35
C LEU A 42 6.58 6.68 -12.19
N LYS A 43 6.60 7.25 -13.39
CA LYS A 43 7.78 7.16 -14.28
C LYS A 43 9.07 7.64 -13.61
N GLU A 44 9.02 8.82 -13.01
CA GLU A 44 10.17 9.45 -12.37
C GLU A 44 10.37 9.03 -10.90
N ILE A 45 9.51 8.13 -10.38
CA ILE A 45 9.54 7.70 -9.00
C ILE A 45 10.41 6.46 -8.85
N ASN A 46 11.37 6.50 -7.92
CA ASN A 46 12.21 5.35 -7.55
C ASN A 46 11.67 4.59 -6.34
N THR A 47 11.00 5.31 -5.44
CA THR A 47 10.56 4.77 -4.14
C THR A 47 9.09 5.06 -3.91
N VAL A 48 8.31 4.01 -3.63
CA VAL A 48 6.90 4.09 -3.26
C VAL A 48 6.74 3.71 -1.80
N ILE A 49 6.25 4.65 -0.99
CA ILE A 49 5.96 4.44 0.42
C ILE A 49 4.44 4.27 0.56
N LEU A 50 4.01 3.17 1.14
CA LEU A 50 2.62 2.78 1.30
C LEU A 50 2.26 2.80 2.79
N VAL A 51 1.41 3.74 3.18
CA VAL A 51 0.93 3.89 4.56
C VAL A 51 -0.51 3.42 4.65
N PHE A 52 -0.81 2.51 5.54
CA PHE A 52 -2.16 1.98 5.73
C PHE A 52 -2.45 1.68 7.20
N ASN A 53 -3.72 1.72 7.56
CA ASN A 53 -4.16 1.37 8.90
C ASN A 53 -4.71 -0.06 8.97
N PHE A 54 -4.53 -0.67 10.14
CA PHE A 54 -5.11 -1.97 10.46
C PHE A 54 -6.59 -1.84 10.82
N ARG A 55 -7.43 -2.64 10.16
CA ARG A 55 -8.90 -2.68 10.33
C ARG A 55 -9.42 -4.12 10.35
N GLY A 56 -8.72 -5.01 11.03
CA GLY A 56 -9.09 -6.43 10.99
C GLY A 56 -9.13 -6.98 9.56
N PRO A 57 -10.23 -7.59 9.11
CA PRO A 57 -10.31 -8.20 7.77
C PRO A 57 -10.25 -7.19 6.61
N TYR A 58 -10.39 -5.90 6.89
CA TYR A 58 -10.36 -4.83 5.88
C TYR A 58 -9.00 -4.14 5.76
N THR A 59 -7.97 -4.69 6.42
CA THR A 59 -6.62 -4.11 6.42
C THR A 59 -6.02 -4.07 5.02
N ALA A 60 -5.55 -2.90 4.62
CA ALA A 60 -4.83 -2.64 3.37
C ALA A 60 -5.57 -3.05 2.08
N GLN A 61 -6.91 -3.09 2.09
CA GLN A 61 -7.67 -3.54 0.91
C GLN A 61 -7.52 -2.58 -0.28
N LEU A 62 -7.64 -1.28 -0.06
CA LEU A 62 -7.47 -0.28 -1.10
C LEU A 62 -6.00 -0.20 -1.54
N THR A 63 -5.07 -0.33 -0.62
CA THR A 63 -3.64 -0.44 -0.90
C THR A 63 -3.34 -1.65 -1.79
N LYS A 64 -3.89 -2.82 -1.50
CA LYS A 64 -3.74 -4.03 -2.33
C LYS A 64 -4.35 -3.83 -3.72
N LEU A 65 -5.53 -3.22 -3.80
CA LEU A 65 -6.17 -2.90 -5.08
C LEU A 65 -5.32 -1.92 -5.90
N TYR A 66 -4.81 -0.86 -5.28
CA TYR A 66 -3.88 0.07 -5.91
C TYR A 66 -2.65 -0.65 -6.46
N LEU A 67 -1.99 -1.45 -5.62
CA LEU A 67 -0.81 -2.21 -6.00
C LEU A 67 -1.06 -3.16 -7.18
N SER A 68 -2.23 -3.78 -7.25
CA SER A 68 -2.60 -4.66 -8.37
C SER A 68 -2.65 -3.92 -9.71
N ARG A 69 -3.08 -2.66 -9.70
CA ARG A 69 -3.17 -1.80 -10.89
C ARG A 69 -1.80 -1.34 -11.40
N VAL A 70 -0.85 -1.10 -10.48
CA VAL A 70 0.48 -0.57 -10.82
C VAL A 70 1.59 -1.62 -10.72
N LYS A 71 1.25 -2.90 -10.58
CA LYS A 71 2.18 -4.01 -10.34
C LYS A 71 3.39 -4.02 -11.29
N GLY A 72 3.15 -3.89 -12.59
CA GLY A 72 4.21 -3.92 -13.60
C GLY A 72 5.22 -2.77 -13.46
N GLN A 73 4.81 -1.64 -12.89
CA GLN A 73 5.66 -0.48 -12.70
C GLN A 73 6.45 -0.55 -11.40
N LEU A 74 5.95 -1.32 -10.41
CA LEU A 74 6.57 -1.43 -9.10
C LEU A 74 7.74 -2.40 -9.04
N ALA A 75 7.82 -3.36 -9.96
CA ALA A 75 8.84 -4.40 -9.95
C ALA A 75 10.27 -3.87 -9.89
N LYS A 76 10.52 -2.73 -10.54
CA LYS A 76 11.83 -2.06 -10.59
C LYS A 76 12.00 -0.93 -9.56
N LYS A 77 11.06 -0.74 -8.63
CA LYS A 77 11.05 0.35 -7.65
C LYS A 77 11.30 -0.16 -6.25
N ASN A 78 11.79 0.73 -5.39
CA ASN A 78 11.89 0.47 -3.97
C ASN A 78 10.49 0.57 -3.34
N LYS A 79 10.16 -0.32 -2.43
CA LYS A 79 8.89 -0.34 -1.72
C LYS A 79 9.11 -0.28 -0.22
N ILE A 80 8.41 0.63 0.43
CA ILE A 80 8.39 0.75 1.88
C ILE A 80 6.96 0.66 2.35
N LEU A 81 6.69 -0.24 3.29
CA LEU A 81 5.40 -0.36 3.94
C LEU A 81 5.44 0.27 5.32
N VAL A 82 4.42 1.04 5.64
CA VAL A 82 4.21 1.60 6.97
C VAL A 82 2.81 1.22 7.44
N GLY A 83 2.74 0.26 8.36
CA GLY A 83 1.50 -0.13 9.02
C GLY A 83 1.21 0.79 10.21
N GLU A 84 -0.04 1.20 10.37
CA GLU A 84 -0.51 1.92 11.56
C GLU A 84 -1.66 1.14 12.18
N GLY A 85 -1.64 0.95 13.50
CA GLY A 85 -2.74 0.27 14.18
C GLY A 85 -2.55 0.07 15.66
N LEU A 86 -3.65 -0.23 16.34
CA LEU A 86 -3.66 -0.57 17.75
C LEU A 86 -3.47 -2.08 17.89
N PHE A 87 -2.46 -2.51 18.65
CA PHE A 87 -2.14 -3.92 18.93
C PHE A 87 -1.81 -4.81 17.71
N SER A 88 -1.58 -4.20 16.54
CA SER A 88 -1.41 -4.93 15.28
C SER A 88 0.04 -5.13 14.85
N GLU A 89 1.01 -4.80 15.72
CA GLU A 89 2.44 -4.96 15.40
C GLU A 89 2.82 -6.41 15.08
N LYS A 90 2.16 -7.39 15.73
CA LYS A 90 2.41 -8.82 15.52
C LYS A 90 1.84 -9.34 14.19
N GLU A 91 0.72 -8.77 13.74
CA GLU A 91 0.06 -9.12 12.48
C GLU A 91 0.70 -8.43 11.27
N PHE A 92 1.38 -7.32 11.50
CA PHE A 92 2.00 -6.53 10.43
C PHE A 92 2.96 -7.32 9.54
N PRO A 93 3.86 -8.19 10.05
CA PRO A 93 4.73 -8.99 9.21
C PRO A 93 3.98 -9.89 8.23
N ILE A 94 2.83 -10.43 8.61
CA ILE A 94 2.01 -11.32 7.77
C ILE A 94 1.42 -10.53 6.59
N VAL A 95 0.82 -9.36 6.87
CA VAL A 95 0.27 -8.47 5.83
C VAL A 95 1.37 -7.95 4.91
N ALA A 96 2.53 -7.61 5.47
CA ALA A 96 3.68 -7.15 4.71
C ALA A 96 4.20 -8.22 3.75
N GLU A 97 4.27 -9.48 4.18
CA GLU A 97 4.69 -10.60 3.35
C GLU A 97 3.70 -10.88 2.22
N GLU A 98 2.40 -10.82 2.49
CA GLU A 98 1.37 -10.95 1.47
C GLU A 98 1.52 -9.85 0.39
N ILE A 99 1.75 -8.60 0.79
CA ILE A 99 1.96 -7.50 -0.15
C ILE A 99 3.26 -7.68 -0.93
N TYR A 100 4.32 -8.16 -0.31
CA TYR A 100 5.59 -8.41 -0.96
C TYR A 100 5.46 -9.49 -2.04
N THR A 101 4.88 -10.64 -1.70
CA THR A 101 4.75 -11.78 -2.61
C THR A 101 3.84 -11.49 -3.81
N THR A 102 2.80 -10.69 -3.62
CA THR A 102 1.85 -10.34 -4.68
C THR A 102 2.34 -9.22 -5.60
N THR A 103 3.22 -8.37 -5.11
CA THR A 103 3.77 -7.22 -5.85
C THR A 103 5.26 -7.09 -5.61
N PRO A 104 6.11 -7.86 -6.31
CA PRO A 104 7.56 -7.78 -6.19
C PRO A 104 8.09 -6.36 -6.38
N SER A 105 9.22 -6.07 -5.77
CA SER A 105 9.89 -4.77 -5.84
C SER A 105 11.41 -4.97 -5.79
N LYS A 106 12.17 -3.95 -6.17
CA LYS A 106 13.64 -3.97 -6.11
C LYS A 106 14.13 -4.14 -4.67
N THR A 107 13.63 -3.29 -3.75
CA THR A 107 13.88 -3.41 -2.31
C THR A 107 12.56 -3.42 -1.56
N PHE A 108 12.56 -3.93 -0.32
CA PHE A 108 11.38 -4.01 0.50
C PHE A 108 11.72 -3.76 1.98
N HIS A 109 11.17 -2.68 2.52
CA HIS A 109 11.29 -2.31 3.93
C HIS A 109 9.93 -2.16 4.57
N LYS A 110 9.86 -2.34 5.88
CA LYS A 110 8.61 -2.28 6.64
C LYS A 110 8.80 -1.60 7.98
N PHE A 111 7.87 -0.72 8.33
CA PHE A 111 7.81 0.01 9.60
C PHE A 111 6.42 -0.06 10.18
N PHE A 112 6.32 0.07 11.49
CA PHE A 112 5.05 0.08 12.19
C PHE A 112 4.98 1.27 13.16
N VAL A 113 3.80 1.91 13.21
CA VAL A 113 3.48 3.02 14.10
C VAL A 113 2.26 2.64 14.92
N ASN A 114 2.35 2.76 16.25
CA ASN A 114 1.21 2.50 17.11
C ASN A 114 0.10 3.52 16.86
N GLY A 115 -1.10 3.01 16.69
CA GLY A 115 -2.31 3.77 16.39
C GLY A 115 -3.23 3.96 17.58
N GLN A 116 -4.45 4.38 17.26
CA GLN A 116 -5.50 4.67 18.24
C GLN A 116 -6.83 4.08 17.81
N LEU A 117 -7.68 3.78 18.78
CA LEU A 117 -9.09 3.51 18.60
C LEU A 117 -9.91 4.66 19.17
N ARG A 118 -10.82 5.20 18.37
CA ARG A 118 -11.80 6.22 18.79
C ARG A 118 -13.19 5.71 18.41
N VAL A 119 -13.91 5.21 19.38
CA VAL A 119 -15.22 4.53 19.19
C VAL A 119 -16.24 5.42 18.47
N ALA A 120 -16.19 6.72 18.76
CA ALA A 120 -17.09 7.68 18.14
C ALA A 120 -16.90 7.83 16.62
N THR A 121 -15.73 7.49 16.10
CA THR A 121 -15.40 7.61 14.66
C THR A 121 -15.63 6.33 13.86
N LEU A 122 -15.92 5.22 14.52
CA LEU A 122 -16.10 3.91 13.88
C LEU A 122 -17.35 3.87 13.00
N PHE A 123 -17.24 3.23 11.85
CA PHE A 123 -18.38 2.89 11.03
C PHE A 123 -19.24 1.78 11.67
N PRO A 124 -20.53 1.66 11.31
CA PRO A 124 -21.41 0.64 11.89
C PRO A 124 -20.87 -0.77 11.79
N GLU A 125 -20.23 -1.13 10.67
CA GLU A 125 -19.67 -2.44 10.41
C GLU A 125 -18.46 -2.73 11.34
N GLU A 126 -17.65 -1.72 11.61
CA GLU A 126 -16.50 -1.82 12.52
C GLU A 126 -16.98 -1.99 13.97
N LYS A 127 -18.01 -1.24 14.37
CA LYS A 127 -18.64 -1.40 15.69
C LYS A 127 -19.18 -2.82 15.86
N ALA A 128 -19.90 -3.33 14.85
CA ALA A 128 -20.45 -4.69 14.91
C ALA A 128 -19.36 -5.78 15.02
N LEU A 129 -18.20 -5.59 14.37
CA LEU A 129 -17.06 -6.49 14.52
C LEU A 129 -16.44 -6.43 15.91
N LEU A 130 -16.26 -5.22 16.45
CA LEU A 130 -15.71 -5.02 17.79
C LEU A 130 -16.67 -5.51 18.87
N ASP A 131 -17.97 -5.36 18.71
CA ASP A 131 -18.97 -5.90 19.62
C ASP A 131 -18.91 -7.43 19.68
N LYS A 132 -18.77 -8.10 18.52
CA LYS A 132 -18.55 -9.56 18.47
C LYS A 132 -17.22 -9.95 19.15
N PHE A 133 -16.17 -9.21 18.91
CA PHE A 133 -14.89 -9.44 19.56
C PHE A 133 -14.99 -9.27 21.07
N SER A 134 -15.66 -8.21 21.53
CA SER A 134 -15.96 -7.97 22.95
C SER A 134 -16.72 -9.14 23.60
N GLN A 135 -17.76 -9.63 22.92
CA GLN A 135 -18.55 -10.78 23.41
C GLN A 135 -17.70 -12.06 23.53
N LEU A 136 -16.77 -12.28 22.60
CA LEU A 136 -15.91 -13.48 22.60
C LEU A 136 -14.77 -13.41 23.61
N THR A 137 -14.23 -12.22 23.85
CA THR A 137 -13.02 -12.05 24.67
C THR A 137 -13.28 -11.47 26.05
N GLY A 138 -14.46 -10.90 26.29
CA GLY A 138 -14.78 -10.11 27.49
C GLY A 138 -14.10 -8.75 27.54
N MET A 139 -13.42 -8.31 26.46
CA MET A 139 -12.75 -7.03 26.41
C MET A 139 -13.77 -5.91 26.20
N GLU A 140 -13.75 -4.89 27.06
CA GLU A 140 -14.57 -3.69 26.89
C GLU A 140 -14.08 -2.86 25.70
N ILE A 141 -15.00 -2.47 24.81
CA ILE A 141 -14.69 -1.58 23.68
C ILE A 141 -14.88 -0.13 24.11
N LYS A 142 -13.77 0.57 24.17
CA LYS A 142 -13.69 1.99 24.52
C LYS A 142 -12.56 2.66 23.75
N ASP A 143 -12.43 3.99 23.86
CA ASP A 143 -11.28 4.70 23.33
C ASP A 143 -9.99 4.15 23.92
N MET A 144 -9.04 3.81 23.07
CA MET A 144 -7.76 3.21 23.47
C MET A 144 -6.60 3.75 22.63
N GLY A 145 -5.43 3.80 23.27
CA GLY A 145 -4.19 4.22 22.64
C GLY A 145 -4.17 5.68 22.21
N GLU A 146 -3.03 6.08 21.73
CA GLU A 146 -2.79 7.35 21.06
C GLU A 146 -1.92 7.10 19.83
N LEU A 147 -2.12 7.89 18.79
CA LEU A 147 -1.25 7.82 17.60
C LEU A 147 0.16 8.27 18.02
N ASP A 148 1.12 7.36 17.86
CA ASP A 148 2.52 7.62 18.24
C ASP A 148 3.21 8.51 17.20
N LEU A 149 3.01 9.82 17.35
CA LEU A 149 3.60 10.82 16.44
C LEU A 149 5.13 10.85 16.56
N GLN A 150 5.69 10.58 17.74
CA GLN A 150 7.14 10.53 17.91
C GLN A 150 7.74 9.35 17.12
N LYS A 151 7.08 8.20 17.17
CA LYS A 151 7.49 7.04 16.34
C LYS A 151 7.33 7.33 14.85
N ALA A 152 6.26 8.04 14.46
CA ALA A 152 6.07 8.44 13.06
C ALA A 152 7.21 9.34 12.55
N GLU A 153 7.67 10.29 13.37
CA GLU A 153 8.84 11.13 13.06
C GLU A 153 10.14 10.31 12.95
N GLN A 154 10.36 9.35 13.86
CA GLN A 154 11.52 8.45 13.79
C GLN A 154 11.50 7.60 12.53
N VAL A 155 10.32 7.08 12.16
CA VAL A 155 10.14 6.31 10.92
C VAL A 155 10.43 7.19 9.69
N ALA A 156 9.93 8.42 9.68
CA ALA A 156 10.21 9.37 8.60
C ALA A 156 11.71 9.67 8.44
N GLU A 157 12.43 9.85 9.55
CA GLU A 157 13.89 10.02 9.58
C GLU A 157 14.62 8.79 9.02
N GLU A 158 14.20 7.60 9.41
CA GLU A 158 14.82 6.36 8.95
C GLU A 158 14.58 6.14 7.46
N ILE A 159 13.35 6.39 6.98
CA ILE A 159 13.03 6.35 5.55
C ILE A 159 13.87 7.37 4.78
N ALA A 160 14.03 8.59 5.30
CA ALA A 160 14.85 9.60 4.65
C ALA A 160 16.32 9.17 4.53
N ARG A 161 16.86 8.47 5.53
CA ARG A 161 18.21 7.88 5.46
C ARG A 161 18.31 6.75 4.45
N LEU A 162 17.33 5.84 4.45
CA LEU A 162 17.27 4.73 3.48
C LEU A 162 17.26 5.24 2.04
N THR A 163 16.44 6.25 1.73
CA THR A 163 16.33 6.82 0.38
C THR A 163 17.60 7.50 -0.11
N GLN A 164 18.60 7.74 0.75
CA GLN A 164 19.89 8.29 0.41
C GLN A 164 20.97 7.20 0.20
N THR A 165 20.70 5.96 0.52
CA THR A 165 21.66 4.87 0.36
C THR A 165 21.89 4.52 -1.11
N GLU A 166 23.03 3.94 -1.42
CA GLU A 166 23.37 3.48 -2.76
C GLU A 166 22.38 2.43 -3.26
N GLU A 167 21.97 1.52 -2.39
CA GLU A 167 20.97 0.48 -2.69
C GLU A 167 19.67 1.06 -3.28
N PHE A 168 19.15 2.16 -2.70
CA PHE A 168 17.93 2.83 -3.18
C PHE A 168 18.13 3.60 -4.48
N ASN A 169 19.32 4.14 -4.71
CA ASN A 169 19.61 5.01 -5.84
C ASN A 169 20.18 4.27 -7.06
N THR A 170 20.68 3.03 -6.89
CA THR A 170 21.11 2.21 -8.02
C THR A 170 19.89 1.85 -8.88
N PRO A 171 19.91 2.06 -10.20
CA PRO A 171 18.84 1.57 -11.08
C PRO A 171 18.65 0.06 -10.92
N ALA A 172 17.42 -0.43 -11.03
CA ALA A 172 17.22 -1.86 -11.12
C ALA A 172 17.91 -2.37 -12.39
N GLU A 173 18.67 -3.44 -12.27
CA GLU A 173 19.27 -4.10 -13.44
C GLU A 173 18.17 -4.40 -14.46
N GLU A 174 18.40 -4.04 -15.72
CA GLU A 174 17.49 -4.44 -16.79
C GLU A 174 17.59 -5.95 -16.92
N ASP A 175 16.45 -6.63 -16.70
CA ASP A 175 16.37 -8.05 -16.99
C ASP A 175 16.59 -8.23 -18.50
N PRO A 176 17.71 -8.85 -18.92
CA PRO A 176 18.02 -9.04 -20.34
C PRO A 176 16.97 -9.94 -21.05
N GLN A 177 16.04 -10.54 -20.30
CA GLN A 177 14.92 -11.34 -20.80
C GLN A 177 13.56 -10.61 -20.75
N ALA A 178 13.51 -9.31 -20.44
CA ALA A 178 12.30 -8.51 -20.62
C ALA A 178 12.01 -8.37 -22.11
N THR A 179 11.57 -9.48 -22.72
CA THR A 179 10.91 -9.47 -24.03
C THR A 179 9.74 -8.50 -23.93
N SER A 180 9.46 -7.80 -25.00
CA SER A 180 8.31 -6.91 -25.15
C SER A 180 7.00 -7.71 -25.05
N GLU A 181 6.66 -8.13 -23.82
CA GLU A 181 5.45 -8.91 -23.59
C GLU A 181 4.23 -8.03 -23.86
N ILE A 182 3.38 -8.53 -24.73
CA ILE A 182 2.12 -7.89 -25.09
C ILE A 182 1.27 -7.77 -23.81
N LYS A 183 0.80 -6.55 -23.54
CA LYS A 183 -0.08 -6.26 -22.39
C LYS A 183 -1.52 -6.12 -22.85
N TRP A 184 -2.42 -6.72 -22.10
CA TRP A 184 -3.86 -6.67 -22.31
C TRP A 184 -4.53 -6.02 -21.10
N ILE A 185 -5.26 -4.93 -21.31
CA ILE A 185 -5.97 -4.22 -20.25
C ILE A 185 -7.45 -4.60 -20.29
N CYS A 186 -7.98 -5.04 -19.15
CA CYS A 186 -9.41 -5.21 -18.98
C CYS A 186 -10.10 -3.82 -18.95
N THR A 187 -10.98 -3.57 -19.91
CA THR A 187 -11.69 -2.28 -20.05
C THR A 187 -12.72 -2.03 -18.96
N VAL A 188 -13.04 -3.04 -18.14
CA VAL A 188 -14.04 -2.94 -17.08
C VAL A 188 -13.40 -2.61 -15.73
N CYS A 189 -12.28 -3.26 -15.37
CA CYS A 189 -11.66 -3.11 -14.05
C CYS A 189 -10.21 -2.63 -14.08
N GLY A 190 -9.61 -2.43 -15.28
CA GLY A 190 -8.23 -2.00 -15.41
C GLY A 190 -7.17 -3.08 -15.14
N TYR A 191 -7.56 -4.34 -14.94
CA TYR A 191 -6.61 -5.44 -14.74
C TYR A 191 -5.71 -5.58 -15.96
N ILE A 192 -4.39 -5.68 -15.75
CA ILE A 192 -3.41 -5.86 -16.80
C ILE A 192 -2.94 -7.32 -16.79
N HIS A 193 -3.13 -7.98 -17.92
CA HIS A 193 -2.58 -9.30 -18.21
C HIS A 193 -1.39 -9.17 -19.17
N THR A 194 -0.34 -9.93 -18.92
CA THR A 194 0.85 -10.00 -19.78
C THR A 194 0.90 -11.37 -20.45
N GLY A 195 0.99 -11.40 -21.76
CA GLY A 195 1.02 -12.64 -22.55
C GLY A 195 0.63 -12.41 -24.00
N ASP A 196 0.84 -13.40 -24.84
CA ASP A 196 0.55 -13.31 -26.28
C ASP A 196 -0.95 -13.13 -26.58
N THR A 197 -1.83 -13.59 -25.69
CA THR A 197 -3.28 -13.51 -25.81
C THR A 197 -3.90 -13.02 -24.48
N PRO A 198 -5.07 -12.37 -24.53
CA PRO A 198 -5.81 -12.03 -23.33
C PRO A 198 -6.28 -13.30 -22.61
N PRO A 199 -6.45 -13.28 -21.27
CA PRO A 199 -6.98 -14.41 -20.52
C PRO A 199 -8.44 -14.67 -20.92
N GLU A 200 -8.91 -15.91 -20.88
CA GLU A 200 -10.30 -16.28 -21.23
C GLU A 200 -11.33 -15.51 -20.37
N LYS A 201 -10.98 -15.27 -19.10
CA LYS A 201 -11.77 -14.46 -18.17
C LYS A 201 -10.85 -13.59 -17.33
N CYS A 202 -11.32 -12.38 -17.03
CA CYS A 202 -10.60 -11.49 -16.12
C CYS A 202 -10.58 -12.10 -14.72
N PRO A 203 -9.39 -12.33 -14.10
CA PRO A 203 -9.29 -12.92 -12.78
C PRO A 203 -9.81 -11.99 -11.68
N LEU A 204 -9.99 -10.69 -11.98
CA LEU A 204 -10.45 -9.71 -11.00
C LEU A 204 -11.97 -9.49 -11.05
N CYS A 205 -12.57 -9.39 -12.25
CA CYS A 205 -13.99 -9.06 -12.40
C CYS A 205 -14.81 -10.09 -13.19
N GLY A 206 -14.18 -11.18 -13.65
CA GLY A 206 -14.85 -12.31 -14.28
C GLY A 206 -15.33 -12.07 -15.73
N VAL A 207 -15.12 -10.89 -16.32
CA VAL A 207 -15.54 -10.61 -17.69
C VAL A 207 -14.73 -11.41 -18.72
N PRO A 208 -15.30 -11.76 -19.88
CA PRO A 208 -14.63 -12.54 -20.89
C PRO A 208 -13.52 -11.77 -21.63
N SER A 209 -12.71 -12.49 -22.42
CA SER A 209 -11.52 -11.98 -23.10
C SER A 209 -11.77 -10.82 -24.08
N ASP A 210 -12.98 -10.71 -24.63
CA ASP A 210 -13.39 -9.62 -25.54
C ASP A 210 -13.42 -8.24 -24.88
N ARG A 211 -13.32 -8.20 -23.55
CA ARG A 211 -13.20 -6.98 -22.74
C ARG A 211 -11.75 -6.57 -22.48
N PHE A 212 -10.80 -7.19 -23.14
CA PHE A 212 -9.40 -6.79 -23.07
C PHE A 212 -8.97 -6.04 -24.33
N GLN A 213 -8.23 -4.97 -24.11
CA GLN A 213 -7.58 -4.21 -25.19
C GLN A 213 -6.07 -4.38 -25.09
N LYS A 214 -5.43 -4.56 -26.25
CA LYS A 214 -3.97 -4.61 -26.38
C LYS A 214 -3.39 -3.21 -26.17
N GLN A 215 -2.36 -3.12 -25.34
CA GLN A 215 -1.59 -1.92 -25.09
C GLN A 215 -0.34 -1.86 -25.99
#